data_6ea2d147830fa68135a5f6a3a075e044
#
_entry.id   6ea2d147830fa68135a5f6a3a075e044
#
_cell.length_a   1.000
_cell.length_b   1.000
_cell.length_c   1.000
_cell.angle_alpha   90.00
_cell.angle_beta   90.00
_cell.angle_gamma   90.00
#
_symmetry.space_group_name_H-M   'P 1'
#
loop_
_entity.id
_entity.type
_entity.pdbx_description
1 polymer ?
#
loop_
_entity_poly.entity_id
_entity_poly.type
_entity_poly.pdbx_seq_one_letter_code
_entity_poly.pdbx_strand_id
1 'polypeptide(L)'
;MTIVCENIKKFRKFRGLSQAELGEKIGRSKNVVSNWERGENEPDLDAIAAACKVLGVTPNQMFGWERHPEYDAFYKRMFVYEQKMKELEEKRKAIDSELASIRKMLSDQ
;
A
#
# COMPACT_ATOMS: atom_id res chain seq x y z
N MET A 1 -12.85 -4.57 -9.43
CA MET A 1 -11.52 -3.90 -9.49
C MET A 1 -10.63 -4.66 -10.46
N THR A 2 -10.04 -3.99 -11.43
CA THR A 2 -9.17 -4.66 -12.39
C THR A 2 -7.78 -4.88 -11.80
N ILE A 3 -7.04 -5.83 -12.38
CA ILE A 3 -5.65 -6.09 -11.99
C ILE A 3 -4.77 -4.85 -12.16
N VAL A 4 -5.05 -4.01 -13.17
CA VAL A 4 -4.30 -2.78 -13.42
C VAL A 4 -4.46 -1.79 -12.27
N CYS A 5 -5.69 -1.60 -11.78
CA CYS A 5 -5.97 -0.72 -10.65
C CYS A 5 -5.21 -1.17 -9.38
N GLU A 6 -5.23 -2.47 -9.12
CA GLU A 6 -4.50 -3.05 -8.00
C GLU A 6 -2.98 -2.87 -8.15
N ASN A 7 -2.46 -3.11 -9.36
CA ASN A 7 -1.03 -3.03 -9.63
C ASN A 7 -0.51 -1.60 -9.62
N ILE A 8 -1.29 -0.63 -10.06
CA ILE A 8 -0.92 0.78 -9.94
C ILE A 8 -0.67 1.12 -8.47
N LYS A 9 -1.57 0.75 -7.60
CA LYS A 9 -1.43 0.98 -6.16
C LYS A 9 -0.20 0.28 -5.58
N LYS A 10 -0.02 -1.01 -5.91
CA LYS A 10 1.10 -1.81 -5.43
C LYS A 10 2.45 -1.25 -5.87
N PHE A 11 2.60 -0.96 -7.16
CA PHE A 11 3.85 -0.43 -7.69
C PHE A 11 4.11 1.00 -7.23
N ARG A 12 3.05 1.80 -7.07
CA ARG A 12 3.18 3.15 -6.49
C ARG A 12 3.79 3.10 -5.09
N LYS A 13 3.25 2.25 -4.23
CA LYS A 13 3.76 2.08 -2.87
C LYS A 13 5.17 1.51 -2.87
N PHE A 14 5.45 0.57 -3.76
CA PHE A 14 6.79 0.01 -3.93
C PHE A 14 7.82 1.09 -4.28
N ARG A 15 7.46 2.06 -5.11
CA ARG A 15 8.32 3.19 -5.47
C ARG A 15 8.31 4.32 -4.44
N GLY A 16 7.53 4.19 -3.37
CA GLY A 16 7.46 5.21 -2.32
C GLY A 16 6.76 6.50 -2.73
N LEU A 17 5.86 6.43 -3.70
CA LEU A 17 5.13 7.61 -4.19
C LEU A 17 3.77 7.71 -3.52
N SER A 18 3.36 8.95 -3.20
CA SER A 18 1.98 9.23 -2.80
C SER A 18 1.07 9.24 -4.04
N GLN A 19 -0.23 9.21 -3.82
CA GLN A 19 -1.20 9.36 -4.90
C GLN A 19 -1.02 10.69 -5.64
N ALA A 20 -0.77 11.76 -4.88
CA ALA A 20 -0.54 13.08 -5.45
C ALA A 20 0.74 13.12 -6.29
N GLU A 21 1.82 12.52 -5.79
CA GLU A 21 3.10 12.46 -6.51
C GLU A 21 2.99 11.66 -7.81
N LEU A 22 2.34 10.51 -7.77
CA LEU A 22 2.10 9.73 -8.98
C LEU A 22 1.26 10.54 -9.98
N GLY A 23 0.17 11.14 -9.51
CA GLY A 23 -0.69 11.98 -10.34
C GLY A 23 0.08 13.08 -11.04
N GLU A 24 0.90 13.82 -10.29
CA GLU A 24 1.73 14.89 -10.85
C GLU A 24 2.65 14.38 -11.97
N LYS A 25 3.30 13.23 -11.74
CA LYS A 25 4.24 12.66 -12.71
C LYS A 25 3.57 12.19 -14.00
N ILE A 26 2.31 11.80 -13.95
CA ILE A 26 1.57 11.32 -15.13
C ILE A 26 0.57 12.33 -15.67
N GLY A 27 0.53 13.54 -15.09
CA GLY A 27 -0.36 14.61 -15.55
C GLY A 27 -1.83 14.41 -15.16
N ARG A 28 -2.09 13.78 -14.02
CA ARG A 28 -3.44 13.54 -13.50
C ARG A 28 -3.56 14.04 -12.06
N SER A 29 -4.78 14.29 -11.60
CA SER A 29 -5.01 14.76 -10.24
C SER A 29 -4.90 13.58 -9.24
N LYS A 30 -4.66 13.92 -7.98
CA LYS A 30 -4.70 12.95 -6.88
C LYS A 30 -6.05 12.21 -6.84
N ASN A 31 -7.15 12.92 -7.06
CA ASN A 31 -8.48 12.33 -7.02
C ASN A 31 -8.67 11.26 -8.10
N VAL A 32 -8.12 11.50 -9.29
CA VAL A 32 -8.18 10.52 -10.38
C VAL A 32 -7.41 9.26 -10.00
N VAL A 33 -6.20 9.39 -9.47
CA VAL A 33 -5.41 8.25 -9.01
C VAL A 33 -6.12 7.50 -7.89
N SER A 34 -6.67 8.22 -6.93
CA SER A 34 -7.44 7.66 -5.83
C SER A 34 -8.65 6.85 -6.33
N ASN A 35 -9.37 7.39 -7.33
CA ASN A 35 -10.51 6.69 -7.92
C ASN A 35 -10.10 5.38 -8.60
N TRP A 36 -8.96 5.36 -9.29
CA TRP A 36 -8.43 4.11 -9.85
C TRP A 36 -8.14 3.09 -8.74
N GLU A 37 -7.48 3.53 -7.69
CA GLU A 37 -7.08 2.62 -6.60
C GLU A 37 -8.26 2.07 -5.81
N ARG A 38 -9.37 2.79 -5.79
CA ARG A 38 -10.63 2.31 -5.19
C ARG A 38 -11.48 1.50 -6.16
N GLY A 39 -11.08 1.37 -7.42
CA GLY A 39 -11.82 0.65 -8.43
C GLY A 39 -13.06 1.38 -8.95
N GLU A 40 -13.19 2.67 -8.69
CA GLU A 40 -14.34 3.48 -9.16
C GLU A 40 -14.25 3.83 -10.63
N ASN A 41 -13.04 4.03 -11.14
CA ASN A 41 -12.77 4.29 -12.55
C ASN A 41 -11.54 3.50 -12.96
N GLU A 42 -11.44 3.20 -14.25
CA GLU A 42 -10.28 2.55 -14.81
C GLU A 42 -9.40 3.58 -15.53
N PRO A 43 -8.06 3.44 -15.46
CA PRO A 43 -7.18 4.30 -16.22
C PRO A 43 -7.31 4.03 -17.72
N ASP A 44 -7.23 5.10 -18.52
CA ASP A 44 -7.17 4.95 -19.97
C ASP A 44 -5.79 4.47 -20.43
N LEU A 45 -5.64 4.16 -21.72
CA LEU A 45 -4.39 3.64 -22.26
C LEU A 45 -3.21 4.59 -22.06
N ASP A 46 -3.43 5.89 -22.22
CA ASP A 46 -2.37 6.89 -22.03
C ASP A 46 -1.91 6.93 -20.57
N ALA A 47 -2.86 6.83 -19.64
CA ALA A 47 -2.54 6.78 -18.22
C ALA A 47 -1.77 5.51 -17.86
N ILE A 48 -2.16 4.37 -18.40
CA ILE A 48 -1.46 3.09 -18.18
C ILE A 48 -0.04 3.17 -18.70
N ALA A 49 0.14 3.68 -19.91
CA ALA A 49 1.47 3.84 -20.52
C ALA A 49 2.37 4.75 -19.68
N ALA A 50 1.83 5.90 -19.25
CA ALA A 50 2.55 6.86 -18.42
C ALA A 50 2.90 6.26 -17.05
N ALA A 51 1.98 5.53 -16.44
CA ALA A 51 2.21 4.88 -15.16
C ALA A 51 3.30 3.82 -15.25
N CYS A 52 3.32 3.02 -16.31
CA CYS A 52 4.38 2.04 -16.54
C CYS A 52 5.76 2.71 -16.58
N LYS A 53 5.88 3.83 -17.30
CA LYS A 53 7.13 4.59 -17.39
C LYS A 53 7.57 5.13 -16.02
N VAL A 54 6.67 5.78 -15.32
CA VAL A 54 6.96 6.41 -14.02
C VAL A 54 7.31 5.36 -12.97
N LEU A 55 6.58 4.25 -12.97
CA LEU A 55 6.76 3.20 -11.98
C LEU A 55 7.89 2.24 -12.33
N GLY A 56 8.44 2.33 -13.54
CA GLY A 56 9.54 1.47 -13.98
C GLY A 56 9.12 0.01 -14.15
N VAL A 57 7.91 -0.22 -14.65
CA VAL A 57 7.38 -1.56 -14.91
C VAL A 57 7.02 -1.70 -16.38
N THR A 58 7.01 -2.94 -16.86
CA THR A 58 6.58 -3.23 -18.22
C THR A 58 5.04 -3.32 -18.27
N PRO A 59 4.43 -3.15 -19.46
CA PRO A 59 3.01 -3.42 -19.61
C PRO A 59 2.62 -4.83 -19.16
N ASN A 60 3.44 -5.83 -19.47
CA ASN A 60 3.17 -7.20 -19.03
C ASN A 60 3.15 -7.32 -17.51
N GLN A 61 4.06 -6.62 -16.83
CA GLN A 61 4.07 -6.57 -15.36
C GLN A 61 2.84 -5.82 -14.82
N MET A 62 2.46 -4.73 -15.47
CA MET A 62 1.28 -3.96 -15.07
C MET A 62 -0.01 -4.79 -15.20
N PHE A 63 -0.12 -5.60 -16.26
CA PHE A 63 -1.27 -6.48 -16.46
C PHE A 63 -1.19 -7.79 -15.68
N GLY A 64 -0.11 -8.03 -14.97
CA GLY A 64 0.06 -9.25 -14.19
C GLY A 64 0.45 -10.47 -15.00
N TRP A 65 0.85 -10.29 -16.26
CA TRP A 65 1.26 -11.38 -17.15
C TRP A 65 2.72 -11.78 -16.98
N GLU A 66 3.50 -10.92 -16.36
CA GLU A 66 4.92 -11.14 -16.07
C GLU A 66 5.20 -10.71 -14.63
N ARG A 67 6.05 -11.45 -13.94
CA ARG A 67 6.45 -11.13 -12.57
C ARG A 67 7.44 -9.98 -12.53
N HIS A 68 7.44 -9.26 -11.42
CA HIS A 68 8.44 -8.25 -11.09
C HIS A 68 9.24 -8.76 -9.89
N PRO A 69 10.43 -9.36 -10.10
CA PRO A 69 11.15 -10.02 -9.01
C PRO A 69 11.48 -9.11 -7.82
N GLU A 70 11.84 -7.85 -8.09
CA GLU A 70 12.15 -6.89 -7.02
C GLU A 70 10.90 -6.57 -6.19
N TYR A 71 9.76 -6.42 -6.84
CA TYR A 71 8.50 -6.19 -6.15
C TYR A 71 8.10 -7.41 -5.32
N ASP A 72 8.23 -8.60 -5.88
CA ASP A 72 7.90 -9.83 -5.16
C ASP A 72 8.73 -9.98 -3.89
N ALA A 73 10.03 -9.69 -3.96
CA ALA A 73 10.92 -9.71 -2.80
C ALA A 73 10.52 -8.65 -1.76
N PHE A 74 10.21 -7.45 -2.23
CA PHE A 74 9.75 -6.35 -1.36
C PHE A 74 8.44 -6.72 -0.65
N TYR A 75 7.48 -7.26 -1.39
CA TYR A 75 6.18 -7.66 -0.84
C TYR A 75 6.33 -8.72 0.25
N LYS A 76 7.18 -9.72 0.04
CA LYS A 76 7.46 -10.75 1.03
C LYS A 76 8.02 -10.16 2.33
N ARG A 77 8.96 -9.21 2.21
CA ARG A 77 9.53 -8.54 3.38
C ARG A 77 8.47 -7.71 4.11
N MET A 78 7.67 -6.97 3.36
CA MET A 78 6.60 -6.13 3.93
C MET A 78 5.57 -6.99 4.66
N PHE A 79 5.19 -8.12 4.09
CA PHE A 79 4.27 -9.04 4.74
C PHE A 79 4.79 -9.51 6.11
N VAL A 80 6.07 -9.89 6.17
CA VAL A 80 6.70 -10.31 7.43
C VAL A 80 6.68 -9.18 8.47
N TYR A 81 7.04 -7.97 8.05
CA TYR A 81 7.04 -6.81 8.95
C TYR A 81 5.65 -6.47 9.45
N GLU A 82 4.65 -6.52 8.58
CA GLU A 82 3.26 -6.26 8.96
C GLU A 82 2.76 -7.27 9.99
N GLN A 83 3.08 -8.55 9.83
CA GLN A 83 2.73 -9.59 10.80
C GLN A 83 3.40 -9.34 12.15
N LYS A 84 4.68 -8.95 12.13
CA LYS A 84 5.42 -8.63 13.35
C LYS A 84 4.87 -7.39 14.05
N MET A 85 4.52 -6.37 13.30
CA MET A 85 3.90 -5.16 13.84
C MET A 85 2.58 -5.48 14.54
N LYS A 86 1.75 -6.30 13.90
CA LYS A 86 0.47 -6.73 14.46
C LYS A 86 0.65 -7.48 15.77
N GLU A 87 1.60 -8.41 15.82
CA GLU A 87 1.95 -9.16 17.03
C GLU A 87 2.37 -8.24 18.18
N LEU A 88 3.25 -7.26 17.87
CA LEU A 88 3.73 -6.30 18.86
C LEU A 88 2.61 -5.36 19.35
N GLU A 89 1.70 -4.96 18.48
CA GLU A 89 0.54 -4.16 18.87
C GLU A 89 -0.39 -4.91 19.82
N GLU A 90 -0.60 -6.20 19.58
CA GLU A 90 -1.40 -7.05 20.48
C GLU A 90 -0.74 -7.16 21.86
N LYS A 91 0.59 -7.34 21.89
CA LYS A 91 1.35 -7.36 23.15
C LYS A 91 1.25 -6.04 23.89
N ARG A 92 1.33 -4.92 23.17
CA ARG A 92 1.18 -3.59 23.77
C ARG A 92 -0.19 -3.41 24.39
N LYS A 93 -1.23 -3.84 23.71
CA LYS A 93 -2.61 -3.76 24.24
C LYS A 93 -2.76 -4.56 25.53
N ALA A 94 -2.19 -5.76 25.59
CA ALA A 94 -2.24 -6.59 26.79
C ALA A 94 -1.52 -5.91 27.97
N ILE A 95 -0.36 -5.32 27.71
CA ILE A 95 0.41 -4.59 28.72
C ILE A 95 -0.37 -3.35 29.21
N ASP A 96 -0.97 -2.60 28.31
CA ASP A 96 -1.76 -1.43 28.64
C ASP A 96 -2.96 -1.81 29.53
N SER A 97 -3.59 -2.94 29.24
CA SER A 97 -4.71 -3.46 30.06
C SER A 97 -4.25 -3.84 31.46
N GLU A 98 -3.11 -4.50 31.60
CA GLU A 98 -2.52 -4.83 32.91
C GLU A 98 -2.19 -3.57 33.70
N LEU A 99 -1.57 -2.58 33.06
CA LEU A 99 -1.26 -1.30 33.70
C LEU A 99 -2.51 -0.60 34.20
N ALA A 100 -3.57 -0.59 33.39
CA ALA A 100 -4.83 0.00 33.79
C ALA A 100 -5.43 -0.70 35.03
N SER A 101 -5.37 -2.03 35.08
CA SER A 101 -5.83 -2.81 36.21
C SER A 101 -5.04 -2.50 37.48
N ILE A 102 -3.73 -2.44 37.39
CA ILE A 102 -2.86 -2.12 38.52
C ILE A 102 -3.12 -0.70 39.03
N ARG A 103 -3.24 0.27 38.12
CA ARG A 103 -3.55 1.67 38.49
C ARG A 103 -4.88 1.75 39.22
N LYS A 104 -5.89 1.03 38.79
CA LYS A 104 -7.19 0.96 39.42
C LYS A 104 -7.08 0.40 40.84
N MET A 105 -6.34 -0.70 41.00
CA MET A 105 -6.13 -1.31 42.34
C MET A 105 -5.44 -0.35 43.28
N LEU A 106 -4.45 0.41 42.79
CA LEU A 106 -3.74 1.39 43.62
C LEU A 106 -4.63 2.59 44.00
N SER A 107 -5.51 3.02 43.11
CA SER A 107 -6.38 4.17 43.36
C SER A 107 -7.54 3.83 44.29
N ASP A 108 -7.93 2.56 44.43
CA ASP A 108 -9.01 2.10 45.30
C ASP A 108 -8.58 1.93 46.76
N GLN A 109 -7.34 2.23 47.11
CA GLN A 109 -6.81 2.15 48.47
C GLN A 109 -6.96 3.44 49.28
#